data_eba40b8c0b56ef0f7e08670c9ddef125
#
_entry.id   eba40b8c0b56ef0f7e08670c9ddef125
#
_cell.length_a   1.000
_cell.length_b   1.000
_cell.length_c   1.000
_cell.angle_alpha   90.00
_cell.angle_beta   90.00
_cell.angle_gamma   90.00
#
_symmetry.space_group_name_H-M   'P 1'
#
loop_
_entity.id
_entity.type
_entity.pdbx_description
1 polymer ?
#
loop_
_entity_poly.entity_id
_entity_poly.type
_entity_poly.pdbx_seq_one_letter_code
_entity_poly.pdbx_strand_id
1 'polypeptide(L)'
;MDIYTAAVGSSGDVNVLASGPLHKIPNDWSPDRRFLVYEVEDPKTGNDLWYLKPKHGGGYESTPFLRTPAYEGAARFSPDGQFLAYVSNESGRPEVYVRHFPDGGGTRRVSVYGGRLPSWRKDGRELFYLEGTTLVSVTVATRPVLTIGEMRRLFTSPGLTRVQLSAGFYADAMYDVAADGQRFLFPELIGPVGKPVIHVVENWFEEFKDRTAGTP
;
A
#
# COMPACT_ATOMS: atom_id res chain seq x y z
N MET A 1 -16.92 5.20 -11.05
CA MET A 1 -16.81 6.15 -9.91
C MET A 1 -15.66 7.11 -10.22
N ASP A 2 -15.85 8.40 -9.96
CA ASP A 2 -14.87 9.44 -10.27
C ASP A 2 -14.11 9.85 -9.01
N ILE A 3 -12.94 10.47 -9.16
CA ILE A 3 -12.13 10.97 -8.06
C ILE A 3 -12.38 12.46 -7.89
N TYR A 4 -12.69 12.87 -6.66
CA TYR A 4 -12.97 14.24 -6.27
C TYR A 4 -12.01 14.71 -5.17
N THR A 5 -11.82 16.01 -5.07
CA THR A 5 -11.15 16.67 -3.94
C THR A 5 -12.05 17.75 -3.37
N ALA A 6 -11.98 17.94 -2.06
CA ALA A 6 -12.65 19.03 -1.34
C ALA A 6 -11.66 19.70 -0.40
N ALA A 7 -11.74 21.02 -0.26
CA ALA A 7 -10.94 21.73 0.72
C ALA A 7 -11.62 21.69 2.09
N VAL A 8 -10.83 21.53 3.16
CA VAL A 8 -11.34 21.60 4.54
C VAL A 8 -11.82 23.01 4.84
N GLY A 9 -13.07 23.14 5.30
CA GLY A 9 -13.66 24.44 5.63
C GLY A 9 -14.39 25.14 4.47
N SER A 10 -14.35 24.60 3.24
CA SER A 10 -15.21 25.08 2.16
C SER A 10 -16.58 24.41 2.24
N SER A 11 -17.64 25.20 2.22
CA SER A 11 -19.03 24.71 2.21
C SER A 11 -19.40 24.16 0.82
N GLY A 12 -18.88 22.98 0.46
CA GLY A 12 -19.39 22.22 -0.67
C GLY A 12 -18.64 22.33 -2.00
N ASP A 13 -17.53 23.05 -2.10
CA ASP A 13 -16.74 23.10 -3.34
C ASP A 13 -15.95 21.78 -3.53
N VAL A 14 -16.54 20.90 -4.32
CA VAL A 14 -15.94 19.62 -4.71
C VAL A 14 -15.41 19.75 -6.14
N ASN A 15 -14.11 19.53 -6.32
CA ASN A 15 -13.47 19.56 -7.62
C ASN A 15 -13.24 18.14 -8.17
N VAL A 16 -13.61 17.91 -9.42
CA VAL A 16 -13.31 16.64 -10.11
C VAL A 16 -11.83 16.59 -10.44
N LEU A 17 -11.14 15.56 -9.97
CA LEU A 17 -9.74 15.30 -10.32
C LEU A 17 -9.60 14.35 -11.50
N ALA A 18 -10.40 13.27 -11.52
CA ALA A 18 -10.45 12.32 -12.61
C ALA A 18 -11.88 11.82 -12.84
N SER A 19 -12.37 11.89 -14.08
CA SER A 19 -13.68 11.42 -14.49
C SER A 19 -13.59 10.43 -15.65
N GLY A 20 -14.70 9.75 -15.95
CA GLY A 20 -14.80 8.84 -17.09
C GLY A 20 -15.53 7.54 -16.77
N PRO A 21 -15.72 6.66 -17.75
CA PRO A 21 -16.64 5.51 -17.62
C PRO A 21 -16.14 4.40 -16.69
N LEU A 22 -14.84 4.32 -16.45
CA LEU A 22 -14.25 3.26 -15.64
C LEU A 22 -14.25 3.61 -14.15
N HIS A 23 -14.34 2.57 -13.31
CA HIS A 23 -14.23 2.72 -11.87
C HIS A 23 -12.80 3.13 -11.47
N LYS A 24 -12.68 4.08 -10.54
CA LYS A 24 -11.40 4.62 -10.08
C LYS A 24 -11.34 4.58 -8.56
N ILE A 25 -10.20 4.15 -8.02
CA ILE A 25 -9.95 4.04 -6.57
C ILE A 25 -8.67 4.82 -6.25
N PRO A 26 -8.75 5.95 -5.51
CA PRO A 26 -7.54 6.68 -5.12
C PRO A 26 -6.71 5.85 -4.15
N ASN A 27 -5.40 5.83 -4.35
CA ASN A 27 -4.48 5.07 -3.49
C ASN A 27 -3.65 6.01 -2.59
N ASP A 28 -2.85 6.92 -3.19
CA ASP A 28 -1.92 7.73 -2.42
C ASP A 28 -1.52 9.03 -3.14
N TRP A 29 -1.22 10.08 -2.36
CA TRP A 29 -0.61 11.31 -2.83
C TRP A 29 0.91 11.23 -2.72
N SER A 30 1.62 11.76 -3.75
CA SER A 30 3.05 11.96 -3.61
C SER A 30 3.36 12.90 -2.43
N PRO A 31 4.52 12.76 -1.74
CA PRO A 31 4.86 13.60 -0.59
C PRO A 31 4.86 15.11 -0.88
N ASP A 32 5.17 15.50 -2.11
CA ASP A 32 5.11 16.88 -2.59
C ASP A 32 3.71 17.32 -3.04
N ARG A 33 2.70 16.42 -2.94
CA ARG A 33 1.30 16.63 -3.32
C ARG A 33 1.07 17.00 -4.78
N ARG A 34 2.01 16.71 -5.66
CA ARG A 34 1.89 17.00 -7.09
C ARG A 34 1.20 15.88 -7.86
N PHE A 35 1.37 14.66 -7.41
CA PHE A 35 0.85 13.46 -8.08
C PHE A 35 -0.11 12.69 -7.17
N LEU A 36 -1.18 12.17 -7.74
CA LEU A 36 -2.07 11.20 -7.10
C LEU A 36 -2.01 9.90 -7.88
N VAL A 37 -1.60 8.80 -7.24
CA VAL A 37 -1.71 7.47 -7.82
C VAL A 37 -3.09 6.87 -7.49
N TYR A 38 -3.68 6.17 -8.45
CA TYR A 38 -5.00 5.58 -8.32
C TYR A 38 -5.13 4.34 -9.22
N GLU A 39 -6.07 3.48 -8.88
CA GLU A 39 -6.44 2.29 -9.65
C GLU A 39 -7.55 2.60 -10.64
N VAL A 40 -7.53 1.92 -11.76
CA VAL A 40 -8.59 1.93 -12.77
C VAL A 40 -8.99 0.49 -13.10
N GLU A 41 -10.25 0.15 -12.89
CA GLU A 41 -10.78 -1.15 -13.29
C GLU A 41 -11.13 -1.12 -14.80
N ASP A 42 -10.23 -1.67 -15.61
CA ASP A 42 -10.43 -1.81 -17.07
C ASP A 42 -10.92 -3.24 -17.39
N PRO A 43 -12.06 -3.42 -18.08
CA PRO A 43 -12.58 -4.76 -18.39
C PRO A 43 -11.66 -5.58 -19.32
N LYS A 44 -10.65 -4.97 -19.95
CA LYS A 44 -9.71 -5.65 -20.86
C LYS A 44 -8.41 -6.06 -20.18
N THR A 45 -7.88 -5.22 -19.29
CA THR A 45 -6.59 -5.43 -18.63
C THR A 45 -6.75 -5.83 -17.17
N GLY A 46 -7.89 -5.53 -16.55
CA GLY A 46 -8.12 -5.73 -15.13
C GLY A 46 -7.88 -4.44 -14.36
N ASN A 47 -7.24 -4.56 -13.20
CA ASN A 47 -6.97 -3.40 -12.36
C ASN A 47 -5.60 -2.84 -12.70
N ASP A 48 -5.56 -1.61 -13.20
CA ASP A 48 -4.37 -0.92 -13.69
C ASP A 48 -3.98 0.24 -12.74
N LEU A 49 -2.70 0.58 -12.65
CA LEU A 49 -2.23 1.78 -11.95
C LEU A 49 -2.09 2.96 -12.89
N TRP A 50 -2.72 4.05 -12.50
CA TRP A 50 -2.66 5.35 -13.17
C TRP A 50 -2.23 6.42 -12.19
N TYR A 51 -1.78 7.56 -12.71
CA TYR A 51 -1.53 8.73 -11.86
C TYR A 51 -2.04 10.02 -12.51
N LEU A 52 -2.41 10.96 -11.66
CA LEU A 52 -2.69 12.34 -12.03
C LEU A 52 -1.39 13.14 -11.93
N LYS A 53 -1.10 13.89 -12.97
CA LYS A 53 -0.01 14.90 -12.97
C LYS A 53 -0.58 16.29 -13.22
N PRO A 54 -0.01 17.37 -12.64
CA PRO A 54 -0.47 18.71 -12.90
C PRO A 54 -0.23 19.09 -14.38
N LYS A 55 -1.21 19.82 -14.96
CA LYS A 55 -1.12 20.40 -16.31
C LYS A 55 -0.56 21.81 -16.26
N HIS A 56 0.12 22.19 -17.33
CA HIS A 56 0.41 23.60 -17.58
C HIS A 56 -0.92 24.36 -17.80
N GLY A 57 -1.18 25.40 -17.02
CA GLY A 57 -2.45 26.12 -17.06
C GLY A 57 -3.52 25.67 -16.06
N GLY A 58 -3.21 24.68 -15.21
CA GLY A 58 -4.08 24.22 -14.12
C GLY A 58 -4.79 22.90 -14.40
N GLY A 59 -5.30 22.30 -13.34
CA GLY A 59 -5.93 20.98 -13.37
C GLY A 59 -4.92 19.83 -13.47
N TYR A 60 -5.45 18.62 -13.74
CA TYR A 60 -4.67 17.39 -13.77
C TYR A 60 -4.89 16.61 -15.07
N GLU A 61 -3.91 15.82 -15.44
CA GLU A 61 -3.95 14.87 -16.54
C GLU A 61 -3.74 13.45 -16.04
N SER A 62 -4.62 12.54 -16.46
CA SER A 62 -4.51 11.10 -16.18
C SER A 62 -3.48 10.47 -17.11
N THR A 63 -2.53 9.74 -16.51
CA THR A 63 -1.46 9.06 -17.25
C THR A 63 -1.35 7.63 -16.72
N PRO A 64 -1.29 6.59 -17.58
CA PRO A 64 -1.05 5.23 -17.14
C PRO A 64 0.36 5.08 -16.58
N PHE A 65 0.50 4.39 -15.45
CA PHE A 65 1.78 4.00 -14.86
C PHE A 65 2.10 2.53 -15.12
N LEU A 66 1.15 1.66 -14.85
CA LEU A 66 1.18 0.23 -15.19
C LEU A 66 -0.17 -0.15 -15.78
N ARG A 67 -0.14 -0.77 -16.95
CA ARG A 67 -1.33 -1.26 -17.63
C ARG A 67 -0.98 -2.56 -18.33
N THR A 68 -1.16 -3.66 -17.61
CA THR A 68 -0.82 -5.01 -18.08
C THR A 68 -2.03 -5.94 -17.92
N PRO A 69 -2.01 -7.18 -18.43
CA PRO A 69 -3.06 -8.16 -18.11
C PRO A 69 -3.05 -8.65 -16.66
N ALA A 70 -2.09 -8.23 -15.85
CA ALA A 70 -2.04 -8.54 -14.43
C ALA A 70 -2.92 -7.57 -13.63
N TYR A 71 -3.27 -7.95 -12.41
CA TYR A 71 -3.77 -7.01 -11.40
C TYR A 71 -2.63 -6.11 -10.92
N GLU A 72 -2.81 -4.81 -10.94
CA GLU A 72 -1.93 -3.85 -10.29
C GLU A 72 -2.73 -2.94 -9.36
N GLY A 73 -2.33 -2.83 -8.10
CA GLY A 73 -3.08 -2.02 -7.14
C GLY A 73 -2.35 -1.75 -5.82
N ALA A 74 -3.06 -1.15 -4.86
CA ALA A 74 -2.58 -0.84 -3.52
C ALA A 74 -1.27 -0.03 -3.52
N ALA A 75 -1.13 0.93 -4.44
CA ALA A 75 0.11 1.68 -4.61
C ALA A 75 0.35 2.68 -3.49
N ARG A 76 1.62 2.81 -3.05
CA ARG A 76 2.09 3.76 -2.03
C ARG A 76 3.39 4.41 -2.46
N PHE A 77 3.46 5.73 -2.37
CA PHE A 77 4.69 6.47 -2.61
C PHE A 77 5.72 6.21 -1.51
N SER A 78 6.99 6.11 -1.92
CA SER A 78 8.09 6.23 -0.98
C SER A 78 8.11 7.65 -0.38
N PRO A 79 8.62 7.84 0.86
CA PRO A 79 8.66 9.16 1.50
C PRO A 79 9.46 10.23 0.74
N ASP A 80 10.37 9.83 -0.14
CA ASP A 80 11.10 10.74 -1.04
C ASP A 80 10.38 10.97 -2.39
N GLY A 81 9.25 10.29 -2.63
CA GLY A 81 8.44 10.42 -3.84
C GLY A 81 9.05 9.83 -5.10
N GLN A 82 10.20 9.14 -5.00
CA GLN A 82 10.92 8.62 -6.18
C GLN A 82 10.49 7.21 -6.58
N PHE A 83 9.78 6.49 -5.71
CA PHE A 83 9.35 5.12 -5.96
C PHE A 83 7.88 4.93 -5.59
N LEU A 84 7.25 3.94 -6.25
CA LEU A 84 5.97 3.38 -5.85
C LEU A 84 6.18 1.93 -5.41
N ALA A 85 5.70 1.59 -4.22
CA ALA A 85 5.43 0.22 -3.82
C ALA A 85 4.00 -0.12 -4.23
N TYR A 86 3.79 -1.29 -4.84
CA TYR A 86 2.48 -1.72 -5.33
C TYR A 86 2.35 -3.23 -5.29
N VAL A 87 1.15 -3.74 -5.44
CA VAL A 87 0.85 -5.16 -5.57
C VAL A 87 0.61 -5.49 -7.03
N SER A 88 1.22 -6.58 -7.52
CA SER A 88 0.88 -7.17 -8.81
C SER A 88 0.84 -8.70 -8.71
N ASN A 89 -0.02 -9.33 -9.52
CA ASN A 89 -0.06 -10.78 -9.68
C ASN A 89 0.65 -11.28 -10.94
N GLU A 90 1.50 -10.47 -11.56
CA GLU A 90 2.26 -10.81 -12.78
C GLU A 90 3.11 -12.09 -12.63
N SER A 91 3.51 -12.42 -11.41
CA SER A 91 4.25 -13.67 -11.09
C SER A 91 3.34 -14.88 -10.81
N GLY A 92 2.03 -14.79 -11.09
CA GLY A 92 1.04 -15.83 -10.85
C GLY A 92 0.32 -15.77 -9.48
N ARG A 93 0.76 -14.89 -8.58
CA ARG A 93 0.11 -14.59 -7.31
C ARG A 93 0.41 -13.15 -6.90
N PRO A 94 -0.40 -12.55 -5.98
CA PRO A 94 -0.11 -11.22 -5.47
C PRO A 94 1.25 -11.16 -4.77
N GLU A 95 2.13 -10.29 -5.25
CA GLU A 95 3.43 -9.97 -4.67
C GLU A 95 3.59 -8.45 -4.60
N VAL A 96 4.43 -7.98 -3.69
CA VAL A 96 4.80 -6.57 -3.56
C VAL A 96 6.01 -6.28 -4.44
N TYR A 97 5.90 -5.21 -5.20
CA TYR A 97 6.95 -4.67 -6.07
C TYR A 97 7.25 -3.23 -5.71
N VAL A 98 8.46 -2.79 -6.02
CA VAL A 98 8.86 -1.38 -5.98
C VAL A 98 9.40 -1.00 -7.35
N ARG A 99 8.98 0.18 -7.83
CA ARG A 99 9.34 0.70 -9.15
C ARG A 99 9.59 2.20 -9.09
N HIS A 100 10.54 2.68 -9.88
CA HIS A 100 10.83 4.11 -9.97
C HIS A 100 9.64 4.91 -10.55
N PHE A 101 9.40 6.09 -10.01
CA PHE A 101 8.30 6.96 -10.41
C PHE A 101 8.86 8.31 -10.91
N PRO A 102 8.33 8.91 -11.97
CA PRO A 102 7.20 8.43 -12.80
C PRO A 102 7.61 7.59 -14.02
N ASP A 103 8.90 7.45 -14.31
CA ASP A 103 9.41 6.83 -15.55
C ASP A 103 9.25 5.31 -15.60
N GLY A 104 8.94 4.69 -14.48
CA GLY A 104 8.67 3.26 -14.40
C GLY A 104 9.90 2.35 -14.56
N GLY A 105 11.10 2.86 -14.42
CA GLY A 105 12.34 2.07 -14.50
C GLY A 105 12.59 1.19 -13.28
N GLY A 106 13.41 0.15 -13.44
CA GLY A 106 14.02 -0.58 -12.33
C GLY A 106 13.07 -1.32 -11.39
N THR A 107 12.07 -2.03 -11.90
CA THR A 107 11.17 -2.86 -11.07
C THR A 107 11.95 -3.88 -10.23
N ARG A 108 11.63 -3.96 -8.95
CA ARG A 108 12.14 -4.96 -8.00
C ARG A 108 10.99 -5.62 -7.25
N ARG A 109 10.95 -6.95 -7.26
CA ARG A 109 10.04 -7.70 -6.39
C ARG A 109 10.60 -7.70 -4.97
N VAL A 110 9.75 -7.38 -4.00
CA VAL A 110 10.08 -7.27 -2.59
C VAL A 110 9.66 -8.53 -1.82
N SER A 111 8.42 -8.98 -2.03
CA SER A 111 7.91 -10.18 -1.38
C SER A 111 8.27 -11.45 -2.14
N VAL A 112 8.28 -12.60 -1.45
CA VAL A 112 8.69 -13.90 -2.01
C VAL A 112 7.60 -14.95 -1.90
N TYR A 113 6.80 -14.90 -0.84
CA TYR A 113 5.76 -15.89 -0.53
C TYR A 113 4.34 -15.31 -0.58
N GLY A 114 4.15 -14.30 -1.41
CA GLY A 114 2.97 -13.48 -1.47
C GLY A 114 3.16 -12.18 -0.70
N GLY A 115 2.45 -11.12 -1.12
CA GLY A 115 2.51 -9.84 -0.44
C GLY A 115 1.35 -8.94 -0.83
N ARG A 116 0.80 -8.22 0.14
CA ARG A 116 -0.31 -7.28 -0.04
C ARG A 116 -0.13 -6.06 0.85
N LEU A 117 -0.83 -4.97 0.52
CA LEU A 117 -0.91 -3.75 1.32
C LEU A 117 0.46 -3.20 1.74
N PRO A 118 1.32 -2.82 0.79
CA PRO A 118 2.59 -2.22 1.12
C PRO A 118 2.41 -0.89 1.87
N SER A 119 3.26 -0.65 2.86
CA SER A 119 3.31 0.60 3.62
C SER A 119 4.76 0.96 3.94
N TRP A 120 5.16 2.18 3.61
CA TRP A 120 6.50 2.65 3.88
C TRP A 120 6.64 3.16 5.32
N ARG A 121 7.77 2.84 5.95
CA ARG A 121 8.21 3.60 7.12
C ARG A 121 8.46 5.05 6.72
N LYS A 122 8.17 6.00 7.60
CA LYS A 122 8.25 7.43 7.30
C LYS A 122 9.62 7.91 6.84
N ASP A 123 10.70 7.25 7.25
CA ASP A 123 12.08 7.57 6.83
C ASP A 123 12.52 6.87 5.52
N GLY A 124 11.65 6.01 4.94
CA GLY A 124 11.90 5.29 3.69
C GLY A 124 12.87 4.11 3.81
N ARG A 125 13.32 3.76 5.03
CA ARG A 125 14.31 2.68 5.24
C ARG A 125 13.71 1.30 5.37
N GLU A 126 12.41 1.20 5.54
CA GLU A 126 11.67 -0.05 5.62
C GLU A 126 10.38 0.02 4.81
N LEU A 127 10.00 -1.10 4.27
CA LEU A 127 8.71 -1.35 3.64
C LEU A 127 8.05 -2.51 4.39
N PHE A 128 6.82 -2.28 4.84
CA PHE A 128 5.98 -3.28 5.49
C PHE A 128 4.97 -3.84 4.48
N TYR A 129 4.59 -5.09 4.64
CA TYR A 129 3.51 -5.70 3.86
C TYR A 129 2.93 -6.92 4.57
N LEU A 130 1.76 -7.38 4.13
CA LEU A 130 1.13 -8.59 4.64
C LEU A 130 1.48 -9.81 3.78
N GLU A 131 2.05 -10.84 4.39
CA GLU A 131 2.18 -12.20 3.88
C GLU A 131 1.11 -13.07 4.55
N GLY A 132 -0.02 -13.32 3.88
CA GLY A 132 -1.19 -13.91 4.52
C GLY A 132 -1.69 -13.06 5.69
N THR A 133 -1.59 -13.58 6.91
CA THR A 133 -1.93 -12.91 8.17
C THR A 133 -0.69 -12.45 8.96
N THR A 134 0.48 -12.52 8.36
CA THR A 134 1.75 -12.13 8.97
C THR A 134 2.18 -10.76 8.46
N LEU A 135 2.47 -9.84 9.34
CA LEU A 135 3.13 -8.59 8.99
C LEU A 135 4.63 -8.84 8.80
N VAL A 136 5.16 -8.36 7.69
CA VAL A 136 6.56 -8.51 7.30
C VAL A 136 7.18 -7.13 7.12
N SER A 137 8.42 -6.93 7.60
CA SER A 137 9.24 -5.78 7.27
C SER A 137 10.39 -6.19 6.33
N VAL A 138 10.75 -5.27 5.44
CA VAL A 138 11.92 -5.39 4.57
C VAL A 138 12.71 -4.10 4.62
N THR A 139 14.02 -4.20 4.87
CA THR A 139 14.89 -3.03 4.77
C THR A 139 15.02 -2.61 3.30
N VAL A 140 14.91 -1.31 3.05
CA VAL A 140 14.99 -0.72 1.72
C VAL A 140 15.95 0.46 1.75
N ALA A 141 16.79 0.57 0.73
CA ALA A 141 17.51 1.80 0.44
C ALA A 141 17.10 2.30 -0.95
N THR A 142 16.68 3.55 -1.04
CA THR A 142 16.30 4.20 -2.30
C THR A 142 17.47 4.91 -2.96
N ARG A 143 18.59 5.11 -2.25
CA ARG A 143 19.78 5.80 -2.74
C ARG A 143 21.07 5.03 -2.38
N PRO A 144 22.13 5.09 -3.23
CA PRO A 144 22.18 5.68 -4.57
C PRO A 144 21.38 4.88 -5.62
N VAL A 145 21.05 3.62 -5.32
CA VAL A 145 20.29 2.69 -6.17
C VAL A 145 19.30 1.95 -5.29
N LEU A 146 18.11 1.66 -5.81
CA LEU A 146 17.11 0.86 -5.10
C LEU A 146 17.69 -0.51 -4.72
N THR A 147 17.77 -0.75 -3.41
CA THR A 147 18.26 -2.01 -2.84
C THR A 147 17.22 -2.57 -1.89
N ILE A 148 16.89 -3.84 -2.05
CA ILE A 148 16.04 -4.62 -1.16
C ILE A 148 16.96 -5.44 -0.26
N GLY A 149 16.85 -5.25 1.04
CA GLY A 149 17.71 -5.89 2.03
C GLY A 149 17.03 -7.01 2.80
N GLU A 150 17.26 -7.07 4.10
CA GLU A 150 16.78 -8.14 4.97
C GLU A 150 15.26 -8.10 5.13
N MET A 151 14.64 -9.27 5.05
CA MET A 151 13.22 -9.50 5.32
C MET A 151 13.04 -10.13 6.70
N ARG A 152 12.10 -9.59 7.49
CA ARG A 152 11.76 -10.08 8.83
C ARG A 152 10.26 -10.24 8.98
N ARG A 153 9.80 -11.40 9.41
CA ARG A 153 8.42 -11.61 9.87
C ARG A 153 8.29 -11.05 11.27
N LEU A 154 7.39 -10.07 11.46
CA LEU A 154 7.23 -9.35 12.71
C LEU A 154 6.29 -10.09 13.65
N PHE A 155 5.03 -10.23 13.26
CA PHE A 155 4.02 -10.93 14.01
C PHE A 155 2.90 -11.43 13.11
N THR A 156 2.10 -12.37 13.62
CA THR A 156 0.93 -12.92 12.94
C THR A 156 -0.32 -12.60 13.76
N SER A 157 -1.37 -12.11 13.12
CA SER A 157 -2.67 -11.91 13.74
C SER A 157 -3.80 -12.31 12.80
N PRO A 158 -4.82 -13.05 13.30
CA PRO A 158 -6.03 -13.32 12.52
C PRO A 158 -6.74 -12.07 12.04
N GLY A 159 -6.62 -10.93 12.75
CA GLY A 159 -7.18 -9.64 12.35
C GLY A 159 -6.55 -9.05 11.10
N LEU A 160 -5.36 -9.50 10.71
CA LEU A 160 -4.69 -9.11 9.45
C LEU A 160 -5.16 -9.92 8.24
N THR A 161 -6.32 -10.53 8.30
CA THR A 161 -6.92 -11.28 7.19
C THR A 161 -7.81 -10.38 6.33
N ARG A 162 -8.16 -10.87 5.15
CA ARG A 162 -9.20 -10.29 4.34
C ARG A 162 -10.55 -10.41 5.06
N VAL A 163 -11.22 -9.29 5.28
CA VAL A 163 -12.56 -9.28 5.87
C VAL A 163 -13.58 -9.27 4.72
N GLN A 164 -14.45 -10.27 4.68
CA GLN A 164 -15.58 -10.25 3.78
C GLN A 164 -16.61 -9.23 4.29
N LEU A 165 -16.76 -8.16 3.55
CA LEU A 165 -17.88 -7.24 3.74
C LEU A 165 -19.15 -7.83 3.10
N SER A 166 -20.32 -7.27 3.39
CA SER A 166 -21.59 -7.72 2.80
C SER A 166 -21.56 -7.68 1.26
N ALA A 167 -22.34 -8.57 0.61
CA ALA A 167 -22.54 -8.61 -0.84
C ALA A 167 -21.30 -8.93 -1.70
N GLY A 168 -20.37 -9.75 -1.19
CA GLY A 168 -19.22 -10.22 -1.97
C GLY A 168 -18.06 -9.22 -2.06
N PHE A 169 -18.16 -8.07 -1.43
CA PHE A 169 -17.05 -7.14 -1.30
C PHE A 169 -16.09 -7.62 -0.22
N TYR A 170 -14.81 -7.63 -0.56
CA TYR A 170 -13.72 -7.89 0.37
C TYR A 170 -12.98 -6.60 0.63
N ALA A 171 -12.80 -6.24 1.91
CA ALA A 171 -11.78 -5.28 2.29
C ALA A 171 -10.57 -6.05 2.81
N ASP A 172 -9.39 -5.72 2.32
CA ASP A 172 -8.18 -6.15 3.00
C ASP A 172 -8.16 -5.47 4.38
N ALA A 173 -7.82 -6.24 5.42
CA ALA A 173 -7.66 -5.67 6.75
C ALA A 173 -6.60 -4.57 6.68
N MET A 174 -7.03 -3.32 6.83
CA MET A 174 -6.11 -2.19 6.81
C MET A 174 -5.29 -2.19 8.10
N TYR A 175 -4.00 -1.97 7.97
CA TYR A 175 -3.14 -1.66 9.11
C TYR A 175 -2.49 -0.29 8.88
N ASP A 176 -2.05 0.32 9.96
CA ASP A 176 -1.29 1.55 9.91
C ASP A 176 0.03 1.38 10.68
N VAL A 177 1.04 2.13 10.26
CA VAL A 177 2.38 2.06 10.81
C VAL A 177 2.73 3.41 11.43
N ALA A 178 3.08 3.42 12.70
CA ALA A 178 3.59 4.63 13.34
C ALA A 178 4.87 5.12 12.65
N ALA A 179 5.12 6.42 12.72
CA ALA A 179 6.23 7.07 12.02
C ALA A 179 7.61 6.47 12.34
N ASP A 180 7.78 5.94 13.56
CA ASP A 180 9.00 5.28 14.03
C ASP A 180 9.16 3.83 13.53
N GLY A 181 8.09 3.23 12.94
CA GLY A 181 8.08 1.83 12.51
C GLY A 181 8.05 0.82 13.65
N GLN A 182 7.76 1.25 14.89
CA GLN A 182 7.81 0.39 16.07
C GLN A 182 6.42 0.03 16.62
N ARG A 183 5.37 0.67 16.09
CA ARG A 183 3.99 0.46 16.52
C ARG A 183 3.10 0.28 15.30
N PHE A 184 2.19 -0.67 15.43
CA PHE A 184 1.24 -1.01 14.37
C PHE A 184 -0.17 -0.97 14.92
N LEU A 185 -1.08 -0.43 14.12
CA LEU A 185 -2.51 -0.39 14.41
C LEU A 185 -3.22 -1.31 13.41
N PHE A 186 -4.04 -2.23 13.88
CA PHE A 186 -4.84 -3.10 13.04
C PHE A 186 -6.14 -3.53 13.75
N PRO A 187 -7.22 -3.80 12.99
CA PRO A 187 -8.46 -4.30 13.56
C PRO A 187 -8.34 -5.79 13.87
N GLU A 188 -8.89 -6.23 14.98
CA GLU A 188 -9.05 -7.64 15.32
C GLU A 188 -10.46 -7.94 15.80
N LEU A 189 -11.03 -9.06 15.35
CA LEU A 189 -12.34 -9.54 15.81
C LEU A 189 -12.12 -10.39 17.05
N ILE A 190 -12.60 -9.91 18.21
CA ILE A 190 -12.54 -10.66 19.46
C ILE A 190 -13.91 -11.31 19.74
N GLY A 191 -13.91 -12.64 19.79
CA GLY A 191 -15.07 -13.46 20.18
C GLY A 191 -16.02 -13.82 19.03
N PRO A 192 -17.07 -14.63 19.31
CA PRO A 192 -18.04 -15.02 18.31
C PRO A 192 -18.86 -13.79 17.86
N VAL A 193 -18.61 -13.30 16.66
CA VAL A 193 -19.29 -12.13 16.06
C VAL A 193 -19.43 -10.95 17.03
N GLY A 194 -18.33 -10.60 17.67
CA GLY A 194 -18.26 -9.52 18.67
C GLY A 194 -17.90 -8.17 18.05
N LYS A 195 -17.99 -7.13 18.84
CA LYS A 195 -17.61 -5.76 18.43
C LYS A 195 -16.14 -5.74 18.00
N PRO A 196 -15.79 -5.07 16.90
CA PRO A 196 -14.40 -4.93 16.49
C PRO A 196 -13.60 -4.18 17.57
N VAL A 197 -12.42 -4.69 17.86
CA VAL A 197 -11.46 -4.06 18.78
C VAL A 197 -10.23 -3.64 18.00
N ILE A 198 -9.68 -2.50 18.36
CA ILE A 198 -8.46 -1.98 17.77
C ILE A 198 -7.29 -2.39 18.66
N HIS A 199 -6.32 -3.10 18.09
CA HIS A 199 -5.08 -3.48 18.75
C HIS A 199 -3.95 -2.52 18.33
N VAL A 200 -3.19 -2.06 19.33
CA VAL A 200 -1.94 -1.32 19.13
C VAL A 200 -0.81 -2.21 19.63
N VAL A 201 0.06 -2.63 18.74
CA VAL A 201 1.27 -3.38 19.10
C VAL A 201 2.41 -2.37 19.27
N GLU A 202 2.96 -2.31 20.48
CA GLU A 202 4.10 -1.45 20.82
C GLU A 202 5.31 -2.31 21.17
N ASN A 203 6.51 -1.81 20.86
CA ASN A 203 7.79 -2.42 21.24
C ASN A 203 7.92 -3.91 20.86
N TRP A 204 7.41 -4.28 19.71
CA TRP A 204 7.40 -5.67 19.23
C TRP A 204 8.79 -6.35 19.26
N PHE A 205 9.88 -5.60 19.22
CA PHE A 205 11.25 -6.14 19.39
C PHE A 205 11.49 -6.79 20.75
N GLU A 206 10.81 -6.36 21.80
CA GLU A 206 10.99 -6.93 23.15
C GLU A 206 10.39 -8.34 23.25
N GLU A 207 9.31 -8.60 22.51
CA GLU A 207 8.62 -9.90 22.51
C GLU A 207 9.46 -11.02 21.85
N PHE A 208 10.46 -10.69 21.04
CA PHE A 208 11.33 -11.63 20.35
C PHE A 208 12.71 -11.81 21.01
N LYS A 209 13.13 -10.93 21.91
CA LYS A 209 14.42 -11.06 22.60
C LYS A 209 14.53 -12.36 23.38
N ASP A 210 13.42 -12.83 23.95
CA ASP A 210 13.39 -14.04 24.78
C ASP A 210 13.29 -15.35 23.98
N ARG A 211 12.95 -15.29 22.69
CA ARG A 211 12.81 -16.49 21.85
C ARG A 211 14.10 -16.95 21.19
N THR A 212 15.11 -16.09 21.14
CA THR A 212 16.44 -16.43 20.58
C THR A 212 17.40 -17.00 21.61
N ALA A 213 17.03 -17.06 22.90
CA ALA A 213 17.88 -17.56 23.99
C ALA A 213 17.65 -19.02 24.37
N GLY A 214 16.84 -19.76 23.65
CA GLY A 214 16.47 -21.14 23.98
C GLY A 214 16.67 -22.11 22.83
N THR A 215 17.93 -22.50 22.54
CA THR A 215 18.22 -23.86 22.05
C THR A 215 19.69 -24.20 22.30
N PRO A 216 20.01 -25.28 22.99
CA PRO A 216 21.31 -25.94 22.88
C PRO A 216 21.40 -26.72 21.58
#